data_16122505b933602d7e8f7298db883aa8
#
_entry.id   16122505b933602d7e8f7298db883aa8
#
_cell.length_a   1.000
_cell.length_b   1.000
_cell.length_c   1.000
_cell.angle_alpha   90.00
_cell.angle_beta   90.00
_cell.angle_gamma   90.00
#
_symmetry.space_group_name_H-M   'P 1'
#
loop_
_entity.id
_entity.type
_entity.pdbx_description
1 polymer ?
#
loop_
_entity_poly.entity_id
_entity_poly.type
_entity_poly.pdbx_seq_one_letter_code
_entity_poly.pdbx_strand_id
1 'polypeptide(L)'
;MRILALGGSLRSGSRNRALLDEAAALAPSKTELDLSQLAVIGSLPLFDQDVEERDAVPSAVAQLKDALRAADGLLIATPEYNWGIPGFLKNAIDWASRPPSDIPHVFGDLPVALVGAGGLSGTRNAQTAWVAVFRYLKMRPWFGHSLFVDRSWERFDQDNRMTDEATRKQLRAVVNGFADYCAHLPRARAS
;
A
#
# COMPACT_ATOMS: atom_id res chain seq x y z
N MET A 1 17.38 1.63 -0.02
CA MET A 1 16.11 1.98 0.63
C MET A 1 15.05 0.99 0.16
N ARG A 2 14.21 0.50 1.06
CA ARG A 2 13.17 -0.49 0.76
C ARG A 2 11.79 0.11 1.00
N ILE A 3 10.98 0.23 -0.02
CA ILE A 3 9.58 0.63 0.06
C ILE A 3 8.72 -0.62 -0.11
N LEU A 4 7.97 -0.98 0.94
CA LEU A 4 7.00 -2.06 0.84
C LEU A 4 5.82 -1.61 -0.03
N ALA A 5 5.38 -2.45 -0.96
CA ALA A 5 4.25 -2.15 -1.84
C ALA A 5 3.09 -3.11 -1.58
N LEU A 6 1.93 -2.59 -1.20
CA LEU A 6 0.72 -3.37 -0.95
C LEU A 6 -0.38 -3.02 -1.96
N GLY A 7 -0.98 -4.05 -2.54
CA GLY A 7 -2.06 -3.90 -3.53
C GLY A 7 -3.42 -4.33 -3.00
N GLY A 8 -4.42 -3.49 -3.16
CA GLY A 8 -5.79 -3.72 -2.70
C GLY A 8 -6.68 -4.53 -3.67
N SER A 9 -6.11 -5.43 -4.50
CA SER A 9 -6.91 -6.27 -5.41
C SER A 9 -6.29 -7.65 -5.60
N LEU A 10 -7.10 -8.68 -5.39
CA LEU A 10 -6.70 -10.09 -5.57
C LEU A 10 -6.93 -10.62 -6.98
N ARG A 11 -7.53 -9.81 -7.88
CA ARG A 11 -7.76 -10.22 -9.28
C ARG A 11 -6.43 -10.43 -10.01
N SER A 12 -6.31 -11.50 -10.80
CA SER A 12 -5.16 -11.74 -11.68
C SER A 12 -4.94 -10.57 -12.67
N GLY A 13 -6.02 -10.05 -13.27
CA GLY A 13 -6.01 -8.87 -14.16
C GLY A 13 -6.16 -7.54 -13.40
N SER A 14 -5.51 -7.37 -12.26
CA SER A 14 -5.62 -6.16 -11.45
C SER A 14 -4.78 -5.02 -12.00
N ARG A 15 -5.43 -3.91 -12.40
CA ARG A 15 -4.73 -2.67 -12.78
C ARG A 15 -3.98 -2.02 -11.62
N ASN A 16 -4.43 -2.22 -10.39
CA ASN A 16 -3.68 -1.77 -9.22
C ASN A 16 -2.41 -2.60 -8.98
N ARG A 17 -2.41 -3.89 -9.34
CA ARG A 17 -1.19 -4.68 -9.37
C ARG A 17 -0.26 -4.20 -10.48
N ALA A 18 -0.78 -4.02 -11.69
CA ALA A 18 -0.01 -3.48 -12.83
C ALA A 18 0.60 -2.09 -12.51
N LEU A 19 -0.15 -1.25 -11.76
CA LEU A 19 0.34 0.03 -11.29
C LEU A 19 1.57 -0.11 -10.36
N LEU A 20 1.59 -1.12 -9.48
CA LEU A 20 2.74 -1.40 -8.63
C LEU A 20 3.91 -2.01 -9.40
N ASP A 21 3.65 -2.89 -10.35
CA ASP A 21 4.70 -3.46 -11.22
C ASP A 21 5.37 -2.35 -12.04
N GLU A 22 4.60 -1.41 -12.59
CA GLU A 22 5.12 -0.24 -13.28
C GLU A 22 5.86 0.71 -12.33
N ALA A 23 5.34 0.92 -11.12
CA ALA A 23 6.01 1.73 -10.09
C ALA A 23 7.39 1.15 -9.74
N ALA A 24 7.51 -0.17 -9.64
CA ALA A 24 8.79 -0.84 -9.40
C ALA A 24 9.78 -0.63 -10.55
N ALA A 25 9.32 -0.69 -11.81
CA ALA A 25 10.14 -0.42 -12.98
C ALA A 25 10.59 1.06 -13.08
N LEU A 26 9.83 1.98 -12.50
CA LEU A 26 10.11 3.42 -12.48
C LEU A 26 10.90 3.88 -11.27
N ALA A 27 11.17 3.00 -10.31
CA ALA A 27 11.85 3.34 -9.06
C ALA A 27 13.30 3.83 -9.31
N PRO A 28 13.77 4.82 -8.52
CA PRO A 28 15.17 5.24 -8.57
C PRO A 28 16.13 4.06 -8.27
N SER A 29 17.31 4.06 -8.85
CA SER A 29 18.29 2.95 -8.79
C SER A 29 18.69 2.51 -7.36
N LYS A 30 18.52 3.39 -6.37
CA LYS A 30 18.82 3.10 -4.95
C LYS A 30 17.56 2.74 -4.13
N THR A 31 16.42 2.54 -4.80
CA THR A 31 15.12 2.25 -4.16
C THR A 31 14.57 0.94 -4.71
N GLU A 32 14.30 0.01 -3.83
CA GLU A 32 13.61 -1.24 -4.11
C GLU A 32 12.13 -1.11 -3.72
N LEU A 33 11.21 -1.40 -4.64
CA LEU A 33 9.81 -1.65 -4.31
C LEU A 33 9.62 -3.15 -4.04
N ASP A 34 9.35 -3.48 -2.80
CA ASP A 34 9.12 -4.87 -2.37
C ASP A 34 7.65 -5.25 -2.50
N LEU A 35 7.34 -6.13 -3.46
CA LEU A 35 6.00 -6.65 -3.73
C LEU A 35 5.76 -8.05 -3.11
N SER A 36 6.67 -8.54 -2.28
CA SER A 36 6.62 -9.90 -1.73
C SER A 36 5.35 -10.21 -0.93
N GLN A 37 4.74 -9.20 -0.29
CA GLN A 37 3.58 -9.38 0.56
C GLN A 37 2.23 -9.39 -0.17
N LEU A 38 2.20 -9.19 -1.49
CA LEU A 38 0.93 -9.15 -2.25
C LEU A 38 0.17 -10.48 -2.19
N ALA A 39 0.86 -11.61 -2.21
CA ALA A 39 0.22 -12.92 -2.06
C ALA A 39 -0.16 -13.20 -0.60
N VAL A 40 0.68 -12.78 0.34
CA VAL A 40 0.50 -13.00 1.78
C VAL A 40 -0.78 -12.36 2.28
N ILE A 41 -1.02 -11.07 1.95
CA ILE A 41 -2.21 -10.34 2.42
C ILE A 41 -3.52 -10.95 1.92
N GLY A 42 -3.50 -11.64 0.76
CA GLY A 42 -4.68 -12.32 0.20
C GLY A 42 -5.06 -13.62 0.90
N SER A 43 -4.15 -14.22 1.67
CA SER A 43 -4.35 -15.48 2.38
C SER A 43 -4.74 -15.31 3.85
N LEU A 44 -4.78 -14.07 4.35
CA LEU A 44 -5.09 -13.81 5.74
C LEU A 44 -6.56 -14.14 6.06
N PRO A 45 -6.86 -14.84 7.17
CA PRO A 45 -8.23 -15.00 7.64
C PRO A 45 -8.84 -13.63 7.99
N LEU A 46 -10.15 -13.55 8.06
CA LEU A 46 -10.79 -12.36 8.62
C LEU A 46 -10.31 -12.16 10.06
N PHE A 47 -10.05 -10.89 10.41
CA PHE A 47 -9.64 -10.55 11.77
C PHE A 47 -10.75 -10.92 12.76
N ASP A 48 -10.36 -11.66 13.76
CA ASP A 48 -11.19 -12.08 14.87
C ASP A 48 -10.34 -12.05 16.14
N GLN A 49 -10.76 -11.26 17.11
CA GLN A 49 -10.02 -11.10 18.36
C GLN A 49 -9.99 -12.39 19.18
N ASP A 50 -11.05 -13.21 19.13
CA ASP A 50 -11.07 -14.49 19.83
C ASP A 50 -10.03 -15.47 19.25
N VAL A 51 -9.76 -15.38 17.94
CA VAL A 51 -8.70 -16.14 17.28
C VAL A 51 -7.33 -15.64 17.72
N GLU A 52 -7.12 -14.32 17.80
CA GLU A 52 -5.87 -13.72 18.29
C GLU A 52 -5.55 -14.22 19.72
N GLU A 53 -6.55 -14.23 20.61
CA GLU A 53 -6.37 -14.59 22.02
C GLU A 53 -6.18 -16.09 22.23
N ARG A 54 -6.84 -16.94 21.43
CA ARG A 54 -6.83 -18.40 21.59
C ARG A 54 -5.69 -19.10 20.86
N ASP A 55 -5.44 -18.73 19.61
CA ASP A 55 -4.68 -19.56 18.65
C ASP A 55 -3.33 -18.93 18.26
N ALA A 56 -2.97 -17.79 18.79
CA ALA A 56 -1.86 -16.95 18.35
C ALA A 56 -2.08 -16.31 16.95
N VAL A 57 -1.25 -15.32 16.64
CA VAL A 57 -1.32 -14.59 15.39
C VAL A 57 -0.87 -15.49 14.22
N PRO A 58 -1.63 -15.60 13.13
CA PRO A 58 -1.24 -16.39 11.96
C PRO A 58 0.16 -16.05 11.45
N SER A 59 0.94 -17.05 11.03
CA SER A 59 2.32 -16.84 10.54
C SER A 59 2.42 -15.84 9.38
N ALA A 60 1.40 -15.79 8.53
CA ALA A 60 1.31 -14.81 7.45
C ALA A 60 1.21 -13.36 7.98
N VAL A 61 0.58 -13.14 9.14
CA VAL A 61 0.55 -11.83 9.80
C VAL A 61 1.93 -11.46 10.33
N ALA A 62 2.66 -12.41 10.92
CA ALA A 62 4.04 -12.18 11.39
C ALA A 62 4.94 -11.75 10.22
N GLN A 63 4.86 -12.44 9.07
CA GLN A 63 5.59 -12.07 7.85
C GLN A 63 5.28 -10.65 7.38
N LEU A 64 3.99 -10.26 7.36
CA LEU A 64 3.58 -8.91 6.99
C LEU A 64 4.12 -7.87 7.98
N LYS A 65 4.04 -8.13 9.28
CA LYS A 65 4.59 -7.24 10.33
C LYS A 65 6.09 -7.06 10.18
N ASP A 66 6.84 -8.12 9.92
CA ASP A 66 8.29 -8.05 9.73
C ASP A 66 8.65 -7.25 8.46
N ALA A 67 7.88 -7.42 7.38
CA ALA A 67 8.07 -6.62 6.17
C ALA A 67 7.78 -5.13 6.42
N LEU A 68 6.72 -4.80 7.18
CA LEU A 68 6.39 -3.42 7.57
C LEU A 68 7.45 -2.80 8.49
N ARG A 69 7.98 -3.56 9.45
CA ARG A 69 9.07 -3.12 10.34
C ARG A 69 10.36 -2.82 9.57
N ALA A 70 10.68 -3.65 8.59
CA ALA A 70 11.88 -3.52 7.77
C ALA A 70 11.80 -2.39 6.74
N ALA A 71 10.59 -1.94 6.38
CA ALA A 71 10.38 -0.94 5.34
C ALA A 71 10.78 0.48 5.79
N ASP A 72 11.36 1.23 4.86
CA ASP A 72 11.61 2.67 5.00
C ASP A 72 10.39 3.51 4.59
N GLY A 73 9.46 2.91 3.83
CA GLY A 73 8.19 3.51 3.42
C GLY A 73 7.19 2.45 2.96
N LEU A 74 5.92 2.82 2.86
CA LEU A 74 4.81 1.99 2.39
C LEU A 74 4.10 2.66 1.21
N LEU A 75 4.05 1.99 0.06
CA LEU A 75 3.24 2.42 -1.09
C LEU A 75 2.00 1.52 -1.19
N ILE A 76 0.81 2.10 -1.14
CA ILE A 76 -0.45 1.36 -1.28
C ILE A 76 -1.10 1.70 -2.62
N ALA A 77 -1.32 0.68 -3.46
CA ALA A 77 -2.18 0.79 -4.63
C ALA A 77 -3.59 0.31 -4.28
N THR A 78 -4.50 1.24 -4.03
CA THR A 78 -5.85 0.93 -3.56
C THR A 78 -6.87 1.01 -4.69
N PRO A 79 -7.63 -0.06 -5.01
CA PRO A 79 -8.89 0.09 -5.71
C PRO A 79 -9.92 0.74 -4.79
N GLU A 80 -11.05 1.09 -5.35
CA GLU A 80 -12.20 1.62 -4.64
C GLU A 80 -13.40 0.69 -4.84
N TYR A 81 -13.92 0.15 -3.75
CA TYR A 81 -15.13 -0.67 -3.76
C TYR A 81 -16.22 0.03 -2.96
N ASN A 82 -17.34 0.36 -3.61
CA ASN A 82 -18.44 1.07 -2.97
C ASN A 82 -17.97 2.34 -2.21
N TRP A 83 -17.09 3.12 -2.85
CA TRP A 83 -16.46 4.33 -2.29
C TRP A 83 -15.59 4.11 -1.06
N GLY A 84 -15.18 2.88 -0.79
CA GLY A 84 -14.45 2.52 0.42
C GLY A 84 -13.14 1.78 0.16
N ILE A 85 -12.44 1.55 1.27
CA ILE A 85 -11.22 0.76 1.33
C ILE A 85 -11.52 -0.71 1.01
N PRO A 86 -10.70 -1.42 0.21
CA PRO A 86 -10.86 -2.85 -0.03
C PRO A 86 -10.81 -3.65 1.28
N GLY A 87 -11.84 -4.47 1.54
CA GLY A 87 -11.99 -5.17 2.82
C GLY A 87 -10.79 -6.03 3.22
N PHE A 88 -10.24 -6.83 2.30
CA PHE A 88 -9.11 -7.69 2.63
C PHE A 88 -7.81 -6.92 2.91
N LEU A 89 -7.57 -5.77 2.25
CA LEU A 89 -6.41 -4.93 2.54
C LEU A 89 -6.57 -4.24 3.90
N LYS A 90 -7.79 -3.76 4.21
CA LYS A 90 -8.10 -3.25 5.55
C LYS A 90 -7.91 -4.34 6.62
N ASN A 91 -8.36 -5.56 6.35
CA ASN A 91 -8.16 -6.73 7.20
C ASN A 91 -6.67 -7.02 7.47
N ALA A 92 -5.83 -6.94 6.45
CA ALA A 92 -4.38 -7.12 6.61
C ALA A 92 -3.76 -6.06 7.53
N ILE A 93 -4.19 -4.80 7.41
CA ILE A 93 -3.76 -3.72 8.31
C ILE A 93 -4.29 -3.93 9.73
N ASP A 94 -5.53 -4.40 9.89
CA ASP A 94 -6.10 -4.69 11.20
C ASP A 94 -5.31 -5.79 11.91
N TRP A 95 -5.02 -6.90 11.25
CA TRP A 95 -4.14 -7.93 11.77
C TRP A 95 -2.75 -7.42 12.13
N ALA A 96 -2.12 -6.64 11.25
CA ALA A 96 -0.77 -6.13 11.49
C ALA A 96 -0.70 -5.12 12.65
N SER A 97 -1.83 -4.51 13.06
CA SER A 97 -1.94 -3.62 14.21
C SER A 97 -2.13 -4.35 15.55
N ARG A 98 -2.06 -5.68 15.56
CA ARG A 98 -2.30 -6.49 16.77
C ARG A 98 -1.03 -7.20 17.25
N PRO A 99 -0.83 -7.34 18.58
CA PRO A 99 -1.56 -6.63 19.63
C PRO A 99 -1.33 -5.11 19.54
N PRO A 100 -2.14 -4.26 20.20
CA PRO A 100 -2.01 -2.80 20.10
C PRO A 100 -0.63 -2.25 20.51
N SER A 101 0.10 -2.95 21.39
CA SER A 101 1.48 -2.61 21.77
C SER A 101 2.46 -2.66 20.60
N ASP A 102 2.15 -3.36 19.52
CA ASP A 102 2.99 -3.46 18.33
C ASP A 102 2.84 -2.28 17.36
N ILE A 103 1.75 -1.50 17.48
CA ILE A 103 1.47 -0.38 16.56
C ILE A 103 2.67 0.57 16.43
N PRO A 104 3.33 1.02 17.50
CA PRO A 104 4.49 1.92 17.37
C PRO A 104 5.65 1.29 16.58
N HIS A 105 5.86 0.00 16.72
CA HIS A 105 6.97 -0.72 16.08
C HIS A 105 6.66 -1.07 14.62
N VAL A 106 5.39 -1.34 14.27
CA VAL A 106 4.96 -1.76 12.93
C VAL A 106 4.62 -0.56 12.05
N PHE A 107 3.90 0.42 12.57
CA PHE A 107 3.35 1.54 11.81
C PHE A 107 3.86 2.91 12.24
N GLY A 108 4.31 3.04 13.51
CA GLY A 108 4.71 4.33 14.03
C GLY A 108 5.75 5.01 13.14
N ASP A 109 5.49 6.25 12.79
CA ASP A 109 6.35 7.09 11.95
C ASP A 109 6.71 6.51 10.57
N LEU A 110 5.98 5.50 10.10
CA LEU A 110 6.18 4.91 8.77
C LEU A 110 5.65 5.86 7.68
N PRO A 111 6.51 6.35 6.76
CA PRO A 111 6.05 7.09 5.61
C PRO A 111 5.08 6.25 4.77
N VAL A 112 3.98 6.84 4.31
CA VAL A 112 3.01 6.14 3.46
C VAL A 112 2.53 7.01 2.32
N ALA A 113 2.48 6.45 1.11
CA ALA A 113 1.90 7.07 -0.07
C ALA A 113 0.78 6.20 -0.66
N LEU A 114 -0.14 6.86 -1.35
CA LEU A 114 -1.29 6.24 -2.00
C LEU A 114 -1.27 6.47 -3.50
N VAL A 115 -1.58 5.43 -4.25
CA VAL A 115 -1.93 5.48 -5.67
C VAL A 115 -3.17 4.62 -5.90
N GLY A 116 -3.85 4.80 -7.02
CA GLY A 116 -4.96 3.91 -7.33
C GLY A 116 -5.48 4.05 -8.75
N ALA A 117 -5.95 2.92 -9.29
CA ALA A 117 -6.59 2.82 -10.58
C ALA A 117 -8.01 2.25 -10.40
N GLY A 118 -9.01 2.95 -10.94
CA GLY A 118 -10.41 2.60 -10.74
C GLY A 118 -11.33 3.05 -11.86
N GLY A 119 -12.59 3.25 -11.48
CA GLY A 119 -13.64 3.80 -12.33
C GLY A 119 -13.55 5.32 -12.45
N LEU A 120 -14.71 5.98 -12.46
CA LEU A 120 -14.80 7.43 -12.68
C LEU A 120 -14.20 8.26 -11.54
N SER A 121 -14.23 7.75 -10.32
CA SER A 121 -13.64 8.42 -9.14
C SER A 121 -12.11 8.37 -9.11
N GLY A 122 -11.47 7.46 -9.86
CA GLY A 122 -10.03 7.24 -9.79
C GLY A 122 -9.54 6.84 -8.39
N THR A 123 -10.42 6.23 -7.59
CA THR A 123 -10.16 5.79 -6.20
C THR A 123 -10.02 6.91 -5.14
N ARG A 124 -10.49 8.13 -5.42
CA ARG A 124 -10.37 9.28 -4.52
C ARG A 124 -10.99 9.05 -3.15
N ASN A 125 -12.18 8.41 -3.10
CA ASN A 125 -12.88 8.17 -1.84
C ASN A 125 -12.14 7.14 -0.98
N ALA A 126 -11.67 6.05 -1.59
CA ALA A 126 -10.86 5.05 -0.89
C ALA A 126 -9.56 5.65 -0.36
N GLN A 127 -8.85 6.48 -1.16
CA GLN A 127 -7.63 7.14 -0.72
C GLN A 127 -7.91 8.11 0.44
N THR A 128 -9.01 8.85 0.41
CA THR A 128 -9.44 9.71 1.52
C THR A 128 -9.75 8.91 2.78
N ALA A 129 -10.44 7.77 2.65
CA ALA A 129 -10.77 6.92 3.79
C ALA A 129 -9.51 6.33 4.47
N TRP A 130 -8.44 6.08 3.74
CA TRP A 130 -7.16 5.63 4.30
C TRP A 130 -6.53 6.63 5.26
N VAL A 131 -6.75 7.94 5.09
CA VAL A 131 -6.14 8.99 5.94
C VAL A 131 -6.52 8.82 7.41
N ALA A 132 -7.77 8.42 7.71
CA ALA A 132 -8.21 8.14 9.08
C ALA A 132 -7.45 6.96 9.70
N VAL A 133 -7.19 5.91 8.93
CA VAL A 133 -6.40 4.75 9.36
C VAL A 133 -4.96 5.16 9.65
N PHE A 134 -4.32 5.91 8.75
CA PHE A 134 -2.96 6.39 8.94
C PHE A 134 -2.80 7.27 10.18
N ARG A 135 -3.79 8.15 10.44
CA ARG A 135 -3.82 8.97 11.66
C ARG A 135 -3.85 8.12 12.92
N TYR A 136 -4.72 7.11 12.97
CA TYR A 136 -4.83 6.23 14.14
C TYR A 136 -3.53 5.45 14.39
N LEU A 137 -2.92 4.92 13.33
CA LEU A 137 -1.69 4.15 13.38
C LEU A 137 -0.42 5.01 13.52
N LYS A 138 -0.55 6.34 13.60
CA LYS A 138 0.56 7.32 13.73
C LYS A 138 1.58 7.22 12.59
N MET A 139 1.11 6.89 11.38
CA MET A 139 1.91 6.90 10.17
C MET A 139 2.13 8.32 9.66
N ARG A 140 3.08 8.52 8.74
CA ARG A 140 3.35 9.80 8.07
C ARG A 140 2.85 9.78 6.62
N PRO A 141 1.59 10.17 6.32
CA PRO A 141 1.11 10.23 4.96
C PRO A 141 1.84 11.30 4.15
N TRP A 142 2.26 10.93 2.94
CA TRP A 142 2.87 11.86 1.99
C TRP A 142 1.88 12.22 0.88
N PHE A 143 1.67 13.52 0.68
CA PHE A 143 0.73 14.08 -0.29
C PHE A 143 1.43 14.99 -1.33
N GLY A 144 2.75 14.85 -1.51
CA GLY A 144 3.50 15.69 -2.45
C GLY A 144 3.04 15.52 -3.90
N HIS A 145 2.63 14.29 -4.28
CA HIS A 145 1.93 14.02 -5.53
C HIS A 145 0.79 13.04 -5.27
N SER A 146 -0.31 13.20 -5.99
CA SER A 146 -1.46 12.29 -5.95
C SER A 146 -1.63 11.61 -7.30
N LEU A 147 -1.98 10.33 -7.31
CA LEU A 147 -2.32 9.60 -8.52
C LEU A 147 -3.68 8.92 -8.37
N PHE A 148 -4.65 9.45 -9.12
CA PHE A 148 -6.01 8.97 -9.21
C PHE A 148 -6.29 8.58 -10.66
N VAL A 149 -6.00 7.33 -11.03
CA VAL A 149 -6.21 6.86 -12.41
C VAL A 149 -7.69 6.56 -12.61
N ASP A 150 -8.42 7.55 -13.13
CA ASP A 150 -9.80 7.37 -13.54
C ASP A 150 -9.91 6.61 -14.87
N ARG A 151 -11.09 6.06 -15.14
CA ARG A 151 -11.35 5.29 -16.38
C ARG A 151 -10.16 4.37 -16.70
N SER A 152 -9.72 3.60 -15.72
CA SER A 152 -8.50 2.81 -15.84
C SER A 152 -8.49 1.85 -17.05
N TRP A 153 -9.67 1.52 -17.63
CA TRP A 153 -9.80 0.74 -18.87
C TRP A 153 -9.30 1.48 -20.13
N GLU A 154 -9.14 2.79 -20.09
CA GLU A 154 -8.56 3.62 -21.16
C GLU A 154 -7.04 3.81 -21.01
N ARG A 155 -6.47 3.45 -19.87
CA ARG A 155 -5.06 3.69 -19.51
C ARG A 155 -4.20 2.42 -19.56
N PHE A 156 -4.84 1.25 -19.62
CA PHE A 156 -4.18 -0.04 -19.67
C PHE A 156 -4.75 -0.86 -20.83
N ASP A 157 -3.89 -1.63 -21.48
CA ASP A 157 -4.29 -2.57 -22.53
C ASP A 157 -4.96 -3.84 -21.97
N GLN A 158 -5.28 -4.79 -22.88
CA GLN A 158 -5.91 -6.07 -22.53
C GLN A 158 -5.00 -6.96 -21.66
N ASP A 159 -3.68 -6.80 -21.76
CA ASP A 159 -2.68 -7.50 -20.98
C ASP A 159 -2.37 -6.77 -19.66
N ASN A 160 -3.16 -5.76 -19.29
CA ASN A 160 -2.95 -4.85 -18.13
C ASN A 160 -1.63 -4.08 -18.14
N ARG A 161 -1.02 -3.84 -19.30
CA ARG A 161 0.14 -2.97 -19.41
C ARG A 161 -0.31 -1.53 -19.50
N MET A 162 0.36 -0.64 -18.77
CA MET A 162 0.08 0.80 -18.83
C MET A 162 0.48 1.35 -20.22
N THR A 163 -0.48 1.89 -20.95
CA THR A 163 -0.27 2.47 -22.29
C THR A 163 -0.34 3.99 -22.31
N ASP A 164 -0.86 4.61 -21.25
CA ASP A 164 -1.02 6.07 -21.16
C ASP A 164 0.25 6.73 -20.58
N GLU A 165 1.01 7.40 -21.42
CA GLU A 165 2.26 8.06 -21.04
C GLU A 165 2.07 9.20 -20.03
N ALA A 166 0.92 9.88 -20.04
CA ALA A 166 0.62 10.90 -19.05
C ALA A 166 0.48 10.30 -17.65
N THR A 167 -0.24 9.19 -17.53
CA THR A 167 -0.36 8.43 -16.27
C THR A 167 1.00 7.88 -15.82
N ARG A 168 1.80 7.36 -16.76
CA ARG A 168 3.16 6.87 -16.48
C ARG A 168 4.05 7.97 -15.92
N LYS A 169 4.02 9.16 -16.51
CA LYS A 169 4.76 10.35 -16.04
C LYS A 169 4.33 10.76 -14.63
N GLN A 170 3.03 10.75 -14.35
CA GLN A 170 2.50 11.04 -13.01
C GLN A 170 2.93 10.00 -12.00
N LEU A 171 2.88 8.70 -12.34
CA LEU A 171 3.35 7.62 -11.47
C LEU A 171 4.84 7.77 -11.16
N ARG A 172 5.67 8.09 -12.15
CA ARG A 172 7.10 8.37 -11.95
C ARG A 172 7.31 9.52 -10.97
N ALA A 173 6.53 10.60 -11.05
CA ALA A 173 6.62 11.72 -10.12
C ALA A 173 6.26 11.30 -8.70
N VAL A 174 5.22 10.46 -8.53
CA VAL A 174 4.85 9.89 -7.22
C VAL A 174 6.00 9.05 -6.66
N VAL A 175 6.50 8.09 -7.44
CA VAL A 175 7.53 7.15 -6.95
C VAL A 175 8.82 7.87 -6.57
N ASN A 176 9.30 8.79 -7.43
CA ASN A 176 10.52 9.55 -7.16
C ASN A 176 10.34 10.49 -5.96
N GLY A 177 9.25 11.27 -5.93
CA GLY A 177 9.01 12.21 -4.83
C GLY A 177 8.79 11.50 -3.48
N PHE A 178 8.15 10.33 -3.48
CA PHE A 178 8.00 9.53 -2.27
C PHE A 178 9.32 8.91 -1.81
N ALA A 179 10.14 8.42 -2.75
CA ALA A 179 11.48 7.94 -2.43
C ALA A 179 12.35 9.04 -1.83
N ASP A 180 12.33 10.25 -2.41
CA ASP A 180 13.04 11.42 -1.87
C ASP A 180 12.52 11.80 -0.47
N TYR A 181 11.21 11.78 -0.26
CA TYR A 181 10.62 12.02 1.05
C TYR A 181 11.12 11.03 2.12
N CYS A 182 11.12 9.72 1.81
CA CYS A 182 11.63 8.70 2.71
C CYS A 182 13.13 8.87 3.01
N ALA A 183 13.91 9.27 2.01
CA ALA A 183 15.36 9.47 2.17
C ALA A 183 15.70 10.69 3.04
N HIS A 184 14.96 11.80 2.89
CA HIS A 184 15.20 13.04 3.65
C HIS A 184 14.61 13.01 5.06
N LEU A 185 13.55 12.24 5.27
CA LEU A 185 12.88 12.07 6.56
C LEU A 185 12.81 10.57 6.90
N PRO A 186 13.95 9.95 7.24
CA PRO A 186 13.98 8.53 7.55
C PRO A 186 13.05 8.22 8.74
N ARG A 187 12.48 7.02 8.70
CA ARG A 187 11.60 6.53 9.76
C ARG A 187 12.36 6.46 11.08
N ALA A 188 11.82 7.11 12.12
CA ALA A 188 12.26 6.87 13.49
C ALA A 188 11.77 5.47 13.91
N ARG A 189 12.69 4.51 14.06
CA ARG A 189 12.34 3.17 14.53
C ARG A 189 12.25 3.19 16.03
N ALA A 190 11.13 2.73 16.59
CA ALA A 190 11.00 2.57 18.02
C ALA A 190 12.05 1.54 18.50
N SER A 191 12.83 1.93 19.51
CA SER A 191 13.81 1.06 20.18
C SER A 191 13.14 -0.04 20.99
#